data_314639295fd69c46a7f85e19324b81ad
#
_entry.id   314639295fd69c46a7f85e19324b81ad
#
_cell.length_a   1.000
_cell.length_b   1.000
_cell.length_c   1.000
_cell.angle_alpha   90.00
_cell.angle_beta   90.00
_cell.angle_gamma   90.00
#
_symmetry.space_group_name_H-M   'P 1'
#
loop_
_entity.id
_entity.type
_entity.pdbx_description
1 polymer ?
#
loop_
_entity_poly.entity_id
_entity_poly.type
_entity_poly.pdbx_seq_one_letter_code
_entity_poly.pdbx_strand_id
1 'polypeptide(L)'
;MTGNLVQRHHAKYKDDLPFWRSWTKGKDPILELGCGHGRVTIPLARAGRQIMGLDMDWDSIQFLKSELADDKKDLWKRIDIIHTDMLHFQIDRVFGSVIIPCNTYSTLTARDRQLLLGNMTQVLQMKGLFIASVPNPFWIKALHENLWENDIDSEPDLETIFTHPETSHPVQVSSRLAATADGIRWDWLYDQLFPDGRMERYLQSTEHKLCSQEIYQQEFRKAGLKTSAILGDFEGADFDEDSPYLILVGVKDM
;
A
#
# COMPACT_ATOMS: atom_id res chain seq x y z
N MET A 1 17.44 6.08 -9.11
CA MET A 1 17.19 7.53 -9.06
C MET A 1 15.72 7.88 -8.83
N THR A 2 14.79 7.25 -9.50
CA THR A 2 13.33 7.56 -9.44
C THR A 2 12.66 7.10 -8.15
N GLY A 3 13.07 5.98 -7.56
CA GLY A 3 12.57 5.50 -6.27
C GLY A 3 12.70 6.51 -5.12
N ASN A 4 13.71 7.35 -5.13
CA ASN A 4 13.92 8.41 -4.16
C ASN A 4 12.82 9.48 -4.15
N LEU A 5 12.22 9.81 -5.31
CA LEU A 5 11.17 10.83 -5.40
C LEU A 5 9.85 10.33 -4.83
N VAL A 6 9.43 9.13 -5.23
CA VAL A 6 8.21 8.46 -4.75
C VAL A 6 8.29 8.25 -3.24
N GLN A 7 9.41 7.73 -2.76
CA GLN A 7 9.66 7.55 -1.33
C GLN A 7 9.57 8.87 -0.57
N ARG A 8 10.25 9.93 -1.05
CA ARG A 8 10.24 11.24 -0.39
C ARG A 8 8.84 11.83 -0.29
N HIS A 9 8.03 11.63 -1.33
CA HIS A 9 6.63 12.01 -1.34
C HIS A 9 5.83 11.24 -0.30
N HIS A 10 5.86 9.91 -0.34
CA HIS A 10 5.05 9.06 0.52
C HIS A 10 5.54 9.00 1.97
N ALA A 11 6.83 9.28 2.25
CA ALA A 11 7.37 9.30 3.61
C ALA A 11 6.71 10.35 4.53
N LYS A 12 6.04 11.35 3.97
CA LYS A 12 5.29 12.36 4.72
C LYS A 12 3.99 11.80 5.31
N TYR A 13 3.40 10.79 4.68
CA TYR A 13 2.15 10.19 5.14
C TYR A 13 2.41 9.24 6.33
N LYS A 14 1.89 9.60 7.51
CA LYS A 14 2.11 8.87 8.77
C LYS A 14 0.85 8.60 9.56
N ASP A 15 -0.30 9.08 9.08
CA ASP A 15 -1.56 9.07 9.82
C ASP A 15 -2.10 7.66 10.05
N ASP A 16 -1.75 6.71 9.17
CA ASP A 16 -2.10 5.29 9.30
C ASP A 16 -1.19 4.48 10.25
N LEU A 17 -0.02 5.01 10.63
CA LEU A 17 0.94 4.25 11.45
C LEU A 17 0.42 3.85 12.85
N PRO A 18 -0.34 4.70 13.58
CA PRO A 18 -0.97 4.29 14.84
C PRO A 18 -1.91 3.11 14.67
N PHE A 19 -2.69 3.09 13.58
CA PHE A 19 -3.59 2.00 13.23
C PHE A 19 -2.83 0.67 13.07
N TRP A 20 -1.83 0.63 12.20
CA TRP A 20 -1.03 -0.58 11.96
C TRP A 20 -0.37 -1.10 13.24
N ARG A 21 0.16 -0.21 14.08
CA ARG A 21 0.73 -0.57 15.39
C ARG A 21 -0.28 -1.19 16.33
N SER A 22 -1.48 -0.63 16.37
CA SER A 22 -2.56 -1.10 17.27
C SER A 22 -3.08 -2.47 16.84
N TRP A 23 -3.43 -2.63 15.58
CA TRP A 23 -4.03 -3.85 15.05
C TRP A 23 -3.06 -5.04 15.00
N THR A 24 -1.77 -4.80 14.82
CA THR A 24 -0.76 -5.85 14.84
C THR A 24 -0.19 -6.16 16.24
N LYS A 25 -0.69 -5.48 17.29
CA LYS A 25 -0.21 -5.70 18.66
C LYS A 25 -0.51 -7.12 19.13
N GLY A 26 0.57 -7.88 19.47
CA GLY A 26 0.47 -9.29 19.90
C GLY A 26 0.12 -10.25 18.76
N LYS A 27 0.30 -9.83 17.50
CA LYS A 27 0.06 -10.62 16.30
C LYS A 27 1.35 -10.85 15.51
N ASP A 28 2.47 -10.94 16.21
CA ASP A 28 3.77 -11.28 15.62
C ASP A 28 3.86 -12.77 15.25
N PRO A 29 4.69 -13.15 14.27
CA PRO A 29 5.34 -12.26 13.33
C PRO A 29 4.36 -11.69 12.30
N ILE A 30 4.70 -10.52 11.75
CA ILE A 30 3.91 -9.82 10.74
C ILE A 30 4.48 -10.10 9.35
N LEU A 31 3.63 -10.31 8.36
CA LEU A 31 3.98 -10.29 6.95
C LEU A 31 3.39 -9.04 6.31
N GLU A 32 4.22 -8.17 5.75
CA GLU A 32 3.80 -7.02 4.96
C GLU A 32 3.98 -7.31 3.48
N LEU A 33 2.90 -7.25 2.71
CA LEU A 33 2.89 -7.46 1.27
C LEU A 33 2.92 -6.09 0.56
N GLY A 34 3.93 -5.88 -0.28
CA GLY A 34 4.22 -4.58 -0.88
C GLY A 34 4.88 -3.61 0.12
N CYS A 35 5.96 -4.04 0.77
CA CYS A 35 6.64 -3.24 1.81
C CYS A 35 7.35 -2.00 1.26
N GLY A 36 7.68 -1.97 -0.03
CA GLY A 36 8.35 -0.85 -0.69
C GLY A 36 9.61 -0.40 0.05
N HIS A 37 9.69 0.90 0.28
CA HIS A 37 10.79 1.53 1.03
C HIS A 37 10.70 1.38 2.56
N GLY A 38 9.75 0.60 3.07
CA GLY A 38 9.63 0.33 4.50
C GLY A 38 8.86 1.38 5.30
N ARG A 39 7.99 2.16 4.68
CA ARG A 39 7.20 3.23 5.34
C ARG A 39 6.42 2.70 6.55
N VAL A 40 5.88 1.49 6.47
CA VAL A 40 5.17 0.82 7.57
C VAL A 40 6.10 -0.18 8.28
N THR A 41 6.90 -0.95 7.54
CA THR A 41 7.86 -1.93 8.06
C THR A 41 8.78 -1.35 9.16
N ILE A 42 9.47 -0.24 8.87
CA ILE A 42 10.43 0.36 9.83
C ILE A 42 9.74 0.83 11.12
N PRO A 43 8.62 1.59 11.09
CA PRO A 43 7.91 1.99 12.30
C PRO A 43 7.37 0.83 13.14
N LEU A 44 6.92 -0.28 12.51
CA LEU A 44 6.49 -1.47 13.23
C LEU A 44 7.66 -2.17 13.91
N ALA A 45 8.79 -2.33 13.23
CA ALA A 45 10.00 -2.88 13.83
C ALA A 45 10.54 -2.02 14.99
N ARG A 46 10.48 -0.67 14.85
CA ARG A 46 10.82 0.28 15.93
C ARG A 46 9.87 0.15 17.13
N ALA A 47 8.63 -0.26 16.90
CA ALA A 47 7.67 -0.58 17.95
C ALA A 47 7.87 -1.98 18.56
N GLY A 48 8.95 -2.69 18.18
CA GLY A 48 9.33 -3.98 18.74
C GLY A 48 8.76 -5.19 18.02
N ARG A 49 8.12 -5.03 16.83
CA ARG A 49 7.52 -6.11 16.06
C ARG A 49 8.57 -6.90 15.28
N GLN A 50 8.32 -8.21 15.11
CA GLN A 50 9.02 -9.04 14.13
C GLN A 50 8.25 -8.97 12.83
N ILE A 51 8.88 -8.50 11.75
CA ILE A 51 8.20 -8.26 10.47
C ILE A 51 9.01 -8.81 9.31
N MET A 52 8.31 -9.41 8.37
CA MET A 52 8.85 -9.78 7.07
C MET A 52 8.15 -8.94 6.00
N GLY A 53 8.93 -8.26 5.18
CA GLY A 53 8.43 -7.47 4.05
C GLY A 53 8.68 -8.18 2.73
N LEU A 54 7.66 -8.25 1.87
CA LEU A 54 7.79 -8.67 0.47
C LEU A 54 7.58 -7.47 -0.44
N ASP A 55 8.42 -7.34 -1.46
CA ASP A 55 8.20 -6.41 -2.56
C ASP A 55 8.81 -6.93 -3.85
N MET A 56 8.22 -6.59 -4.99
CA MET A 56 8.74 -6.93 -6.30
C MET A 56 9.67 -5.85 -6.89
N ASP A 57 9.64 -4.63 -6.32
CA ASP A 57 10.50 -3.53 -6.77
C ASP A 57 11.88 -3.63 -6.10
N TRP A 58 12.86 -4.01 -6.92
CA TRP A 58 14.24 -4.16 -6.47
C TRP A 58 14.84 -2.88 -5.91
N ASP A 59 14.56 -1.73 -6.53
CA ASP A 59 15.13 -0.44 -6.12
C ASP A 59 14.60 -0.03 -4.75
N SER A 60 13.30 -0.21 -4.50
CA SER A 60 12.69 -0.01 -3.18
C SER A 60 13.32 -0.88 -2.10
N ILE A 61 13.55 -2.15 -2.40
CA ILE A 61 14.19 -3.09 -1.47
C ILE A 61 15.65 -2.69 -1.19
N GLN A 62 16.42 -2.31 -2.20
CA GLN A 62 17.80 -1.86 -1.99
C GLN A 62 17.85 -0.61 -1.10
N PHE A 63 16.93 0.32 -1.35
CA PHE A 63 16.79 1.51 -0.52
C PHE A 63 16.46 1.12 0.94
N LEU A 64 15.45 0.29 1.17
CA LEU A 64 15.08 -0.18 2.50
C LEU A 64 16.26 -0.85 3.23
N LYS A 65 17.02 -1.70 2.52
CA LYS A 65 18.22 -2.33 3.08
C LYS A 65 19.31 -1.32 3.45
N SER A 66 19.50 -0.26 2.65
CA SER A 66 20.47 0.80 2.97
C SER A 66 20.06 1.57 4.24
N GLU A 67 18.79 1.93 4.38
CA GLU A 67 18.25 2.57 5.59
C GLU A 67 18.45 1.72 6.85
N LEU A 68 18.28 0.39 6.71
CA LEU A 68 18.49 -0.54 7.82
C LEU A 68 19.97 -0.71 8.19
N ALA A 69 20.89 -0.63 7.22
CA ALA A 69 22.33 -0.72 7.47
C ALA A 69 22.84 0.47 8.27
N ASP A 70 22.25 1.64 8.10
CA ASP A 70 22.59 2.88 8.80
C ASP A 70 21.88 3.00 10.17
N ASP A 71 20.93 2.10 10.50
CA ASP A 71 20.17 2.18 11.74
C ASP A 71 20.96 1.66 12.94
N LYS A 72 21.27 2.57 13.85
CA LYS A 72 22.05 2.28 15.10
C LYS A 72 21.30 1.41 16.11
N LYS A 73 20.02 1.08 15.87
CA LYS A 73 19.13 0.34 16.80
C LYS A 73 19.01 -1.14 16.50
N ASP A 74 19.86 -1.67 15.62
CA ASP A 74 19.81 -3.09 15.22
C ASP A 74 18.44 -3.55 14.71
N LEU A 75 17.71 -2.70 13.99
CA LEU A 75 16.38 -3.01 13.46
C LEU A 75 16.42 -4.22 12.51
N TRP A 76 17.53 -4.42 11.82
CA TRP A 76 17.76 -5.56 10.94
C TRP A 76 17.54 -6.93 11.64
N LYS A 77 17.64 -6.99 13.00
CA LYS A 77 17.32 -8.21 13.77
C LYS A 77 15.82 -8.50 13.84
N ARG A 78 14.98 -7.55 13.45
CA ARG A 78 13.52 -7.64 13.50
C ARG A 78 12.85 -7.61 12.14
N ILE A 79 13.62 -7.35 11.09
CA ILE A 79 13.12 -7.18 9.73
C ILE A 79 13.78 -8.19 8.81
N ASP A 80 12.96 -9.06 8.20
CA ASP A 80 13.35 -9.89 7.07
C ASP A 80 12.78 -9.24 5.79
N ILE A 81 13.55 -9.20 4.71
CA ILE A 81 13.11 -8.62 3.42
C ILE A 81 13.35 -9.61 2.31
N ILE A 82 12.30 -9.91 1.54
CA ILE A 82 12.35 -10.79 0.39
C ILE A 82 11.93 -10.03 -0.87
N HIS A 83 12.80 -10.05 -1.89
CA HIS A 83 12.46 -9.60 -3.23
C HIS A 83 11.67 -10.70 -3.93
N THR A 84 10.36 -10.51 -4.04
CA THR A 84 9.45 -11.47 -4.68
C THR A 84 8.11 -10.83 -5.02
N ASP A 85 7.39 -11.43 -5.94
CA ASP A 85 6.00 -11.11 -6.21
C ASP A 85 5.10 -11.66 -5.09
N MET A 86 4.23 -10.82 -4.52
CA MET A 86 3.28 -11.23 -3.48
C MET A 86 2.25 -12.27 -3.97
N LEU A 87 2.11 -12.44 -5.27
CA LEU A 87 1.23 -13.48 -5.84
C LEU A 87 1.90 -14.86 -5.89
N HIS A 88 3.23 -14.94 -5.84
CA HIS A 88 4.01 -16.16 -6.12
C HIS A 88 5.07 -16.47 -5.06
N PHE A 89 4.88 -16.03 -3.81
CA PHE A 89 5.84 -16.32 -2.75
C PHE A 89 5.68 -17.73 -2.17
N GLN A 90 6.80 -18.30 -1.67
CA GLN A 90 6.84 -19.52 -0.89
C GLN A 90 7.64 -19.25 0.38
N ILE A 91 7.01 -19.36 1.54
CA ILE A 91 7.61 -19.06 2.85
C ILE A 91 7.23 -20.18 3.81
N ASP A 92 8.25 -20.86 4.35
CA ASP A 92 8.07 -21.89 5.40
C ASP A 92 8.08 -21.24 6.80
N ARG A 93 7.11 -20.36 7.01
CA ARG A 93 6.88 -19.66 8.29
C ARG A 93 5.42 -19.24 8.37
N VAL A 94 4.86 -19.28 9.57
CA VAL A 94 3.49 -18.78 9.82
C VAL A 94 3.52 -17.43 10.52
N PHE A 95 2.51 -16.59 10.22
CA PHE A 95 2.41 -15.20 10.66
C PHE A 95 1.15 -15.00 11.50
N GLY A 96 1.28 -14.17 12.54
CA GLY A 96 0.16 -13.76 13.38
C GLY A 96 -0.72 -12.72 12.70
N SER A 97 -0.13 -11.95 11.79
CA SER A 97 -0.86 -11.04 10.91
C SER A 97 -0.20 -10.92 9.53
N VAL A 98 -1.03 -10.70 8.52
CA VAL A 98 -0.63 -10.29 7.17
C VAL A 98 -1.28 -8.96 6.87
N ILE A 99 -0.51 -7.98 6.41
CA ILE A 99 -0.99 -6.63 6.13
C ILE A 99 -0.67 -6.20 4.70
N ILE A 100 -1.58 -5.45 4.09
CA ILE A 100 -1.38 -4.77 2.80
C ILE A 100 -1.76 -3.30 2.95
N PRO A 101 -0.81 -2.45 3.35
CA PRO A 101 -1.03 -1.00 3.44
C PRO A 101 -1.08 -0.30 2.07
N CYS A 102 -1.31 1.02 2.10
CA CYS A 102 -1.14 1.92 0.95
C CYS A 102 -2.00 1.61 -0.27
N ASN A 103 -3.20 1.09 -0.04
CA ASN A 103 -4.16 0.79 -1.11
C ASN A 103 -3.68 -0.24 -2.16
N THR A 104 -2.57 -0.94 -1.92
CA THR A 104 -1.99 -1.92 -2.85
C THR A 104 -2.98 -3.03 -3.20
N TYR A 105 -3.85 -3.44 -2.26
CA TYR A 105 -4.82 -4.51 -2.48
C TYR A 105 -5.84 -4.18 -3.61
N SER A 106 -6.22 -2.91 -3.79
CA SER A 106 -7.13 -2.48 -4.84
C SER A 106 -6.51 -2.44 -6.24
N THR A 107 -5.17 -2.54 -6.35
CA THR A 107 -4.50 -2.60 -7.66
C THR A 107 -4.56 -4.00 -8.30
N LEU A 108 -4.89 -5.01 -7.51
CA LEU A 108 -4.96 -6.39 -7.95
C LEU A 108 -6.26 -6.69 -8.69
N THR A 109 -6.17 -7.48 -9.77
CA THR A 109 -7.38 -8.02 -10.41
C THR A 109 -8.10 -9.00 -9.49
N ALA A 110 -9.37 -9.33 -9.77
CA ALA A 110 -10.11 -10.33 -8.99
C ALA A 110 -9.39 -11.69 -8.95
N ARG A 111 -8.75 -12.09 -10.06
CA ARG A 111 -7.97 -13.32 -10.15
C ARG A 111 -6.73 -13.26 -9.24
N ASP A 112 -6.02 -12.13 -9.27
CA ASP A 112 -4.80 -11.95 -8.48
C ASP A 112 -5.12 -11.92 -6.98
N ARG A 113 -6.21 -11.24 -6.57
CA ARG A 113 -6.69 -11.26 -5.19
C ARG A 113 -7.04 -12.68 -4.70
N GLN A 114 -7.69 -13.49 -5.54
CA GLN A 114 -7.99 -14.89 -5.19
C GLN A 114 -6.71 -15.71 -5.00
N LEU A 115 -5.73 -15.54 -5.89
CA LEU A 115 -4.43 -16.21 -5.79
C LEU A 115 -3.69 -15.77 -4.53
N LEU A 116 -3.62 -14.46 -4.29
CA LEU A 116 -3.00 -13.90 -3.09
C LEU A 116 -3.63 -14.43 -1.81
N LEU A 117 -4.96 -14.40 -1.72
CA LEU A 117 -5.69 -14.89 -0.55
C LEU A 117 -5.44 -16.39 -0.31
N GLY A 118 -5.40 -17.20 -1.39
CA GLY A 118 -5.05 -18.62 -1.29
C GLY A 118 -3.65 -18.84 -0.73
N ASN A 119 -2.65 -18.13 -1.22
CA ASN A 119 -1.26 -18.24 -0.75
C ASN A 119 -1.10 -17.70 0.67
N MET A 120 -1.67 -16.53 0.95
CA MET A 120 -1.56 -15.86 2.24
C MET A 120 -2.22 -16.68 3.36
N THR A 121 -3.36 -17.31 3.10
CA THR A 121 -4.02 -18.14 4.12
C THR A 121 -3.21 -19.37 4.51
N GLN A 122 -2.34 -19.87 3.67
CA GLN A 122 -1.44 -20.98 4.03
C GLN A 122 -0.40 -20.59 5.08
N VAL A 123 0.08 -19.33 5.02
CA VAL A 123 1.08 -18.81 5.95
C VAL A 123 0.48 -18.03 7.13
N LEU A 124 -0.82 -17.75 7.12
CA LEU A 124 -1.52 -17.11 8.23
C LEU A 124 -1.91 -18.13 9.29
N GLN A 125 -1.53 -17.92 10.55
CA GLN A 125 -1.91 -18.81 11.65
C GLN A 125 -3.42 -18.78 11.93
N MET A 126 -3.92 -19.81 12.61
CA MET A 126 -5.31 -19.82 13.12
C MET A 126 -5.54 -18.60 14.04
N LYS A 127 -6.68 -17.92 13.88
CA LYS A 127 -7.00 -16.64 14.54
C LYS A 127 -6.04 -15.50 14.21
N GLY A 128 -5.21 -15.68 13.18
CA GLY A 128 -4.38 -14.62 12.61
C GLY A 128 -5.22 -13.60 11.83
N LEU A 129 -4.69 -12.40 11.68
CA LEU A 129 -5.37 -11.27 11.03
C LEU A 129 -4.83 -11.07 9.61
N PHE A 130 -5.73 -10.85 8.66
CA PHE A 130 -5.43 -10.25 7.38
C PHE A 130 -6.06 -8.85 7.34
N ILE A 131 -5.25 -7.82 7.03
CA ILE A 131 -5.72 -6.43 7.02
C ILE A 131 -5.27 -5.76 5.72
N ALA A 132 -6.23 -5.21 4.98
CA ALA A 132 -5.96 -4.45 3.76
C ALA A 132 -6.71 -3.12 3.78
N SER A 133 -6.04 -2.04 3.36
CA SER A 133 -6.67 -0.76 3.07
C SER A 133 -6.82 -0.58 1.57
N VAL A 134 -7.95 -0.01 1.14
CA VAL A 134 -8.23 0.37 -0.24
C VAL A 134 -8.90 1.74 -0.26
N PRO A 135 -8.83 2.49 -1.37
CA PRO A 135 -9.64 3.70 -1.53
C PRO A 135 -11.12 3.37 -1.39
N ASN A 136 -11.93 4.32 -0.96
CA ASN A 136 -13.36 4.10 -0.83
C ASN A 136 -13.99 3.69 -2.18
N PRO A 137 -14.61 2.49 -2.29
CA PRO A 137 -15.19 1.99 -3.52
C PRO A 137 -16.29 2.89 -4.11
N PHE A 138 -17.05 3.59 -3.28
CA PHE A 138 -18.07 4.54 -3.74
C PHE A 138 -17.42 5.72 -4.46
N TRP A 139 -16.37 6.25 -3.88
CA TRP A 139 -15.61 7.36 -4.48
C TRP A 139 -14.92 6.94 -5.79
N ILE A 140 -14.25 5.78 -5.83
CA ILE A 140 -13.61 5.25 -7.04
C ILE A 140 -14.65 5.03 -8.15
N LYS A 141 -15.83 4.50 -7.81
CA LYS A 141 -16.91 4.28 -8.77
C LYS A 141 -17.45 5.61 -9.34
N ALA A 142 -17.75 6.57 -8.47
CA ALA A 142 -18.26 7.87 -8.89
C ALA A 142 -17.28 8.63 -9.80
N LEU A 143 -15.99 8.61 -9.47
CA LEU A 143 -14.93 9.17 -10.30
C LEU A 143 -14.84 8.46 -11.65
N HIS A 144 -14.86 7.14 -11.65
CA HIS A 144 -14.80 6.34 -12.88
C HIS A 144 -15.96 6.71 -13.81
N GLU A 145 -17.19 6.72 -13.31
CA GLU A 145 -18.39 7.07 -14.09
C GLU A 145 -18.25 8.48 -14.69
N ASN A 146 -17.83 9.47 -13.89
CA ASN A 146 -17.66 10.85 -14.34
C ASN A 146 -16.60 10.99 -15.44
N LEU A 147 -15.41 10.43 -15.24
CA LEU A 147 -14.30 10.53 -16.19
C LEU A 147 -14.58 9.73 -17.47
N TRP A 148 -15.20 8.56 -17.35
CA TRP A 148 -15.54 7.69 -18.48
C TRP A 148 -16.62 8.28 -19.37
N GLU A 149 -17.70 8.82 -18.79
CA GLU A 149 -18.80 9.40 -19.55
C GLU A 149 -18.39 10.67 -20.29
N ASN A 150 -17.45 11.44 -19.75
CA ASN A 150 -16.98 12.66 -20.38
C ASN A 150 -15.75 12.44 -21.29
N ASP A 151 -15.18 11.24 -21.33
CA ASP A 151 -13.97 10.91 -22.11
C ASP A 151 -12.81 11.89 -21.83
N ILE A 152 -12.57 12.16 -20.55
CA ILE A 152 -11.54 13.13 -20.10
C ILE A 152 -10.66 12.52 -19.02
N ASP A 153 -9.40 12.98 -19.00
CA ASP A 153 -8.54 12.87 -17.81
C ASP A 153 -8.79 14.07 -16.90
N SER A 154 -8.62 13.93 -15.59
CA SER A 154 -8.65 15.09 -14.71
C SER A 154 -7.47 16.02 -15.01
N GLU A 155 -7.67 17.33 -14.79
CA GLU A 155 -6.54 18.27 -14.80
C GLU A 155 -5.56 17.89 -13.68
N PRO A 156 -4.24 18.08 -13.89
CA PRO A 156 -3.27 17.81 -12.84
C PRO A 156 -3.42 18.73 -11.63
N ASP A 157 -3.64 18.14 -10.46
CA ASP A 157 -3.70 18.86 -9.19
C ASP A 157 -2.35 18.88 -8.50
N LEU A 158 -1.94 20.06 -8.00
CA LEU A 158 -0.69 20.20 -7.24
C LEU A 158 -0.83 19.58 -5.85
N GLU A 159 -0.03 18.55 -5.57
CA GLU A 159 -0.04 17.87 -4.28
C GLU A 159 0.96 18.47 -3.28
N THR A 160 2.19 18.64 -3.73
CA THR A 160 3.27 19.14 -2.87
C THR A 160 4.48 19.59 -3.68
N ILE A 161 5.37 20.33 -2.99
CA ILE A 161 6.71 20.64 -3.50
C ILE A 161 7.73 20.22 -2.46
N PHE A 162 8.82 19.60 -2.89
CA PHE A 162 9.95 19.28 -2.00
C PHE A 162 11.29 19.45 -2.73
N THR A 163 12.38 19.44 -1.96
CA THR A 163 13.73 19.51 -2.50
C THR A 163 14.24 18.11 -2.82
N HIS A 164 14.75 17.91 -4.04
CA HIS A 164 15.38 16.65 -4.46
C HIS A 164 16.58 16.34 -3.55
N PRO A 165 16.67 15.13 -2.95
CA PRO A 165 17.67 14.84 -1.93
C PRO A 165 19.13 14.90 -2.43
N GLU A 166 19.37 14.59 -3.70
CA GLU A 166 20.72 14.53 -4.27
C GLU A 166 21.12 15.83 -4.99
N THR A 167 20.18 16.41 -5.75
CA THR A 167 20.48 17.57 -6.60
C THR A 167 20.20 18.91 -5.95
N SER A 168 19.44 18.90 -4.84
CA SER A 168 18.94 20.10 -4.13
C SER A 168 18.02 20.99 -4.97
N HIS A 169 17.55 20.52 -6.13
CA HIS A 169 16.59 21.24 -6.96
C HIS A 169 15.16 21.02 -6.47
N PRO A 170 14.23 21.96 -6.71
CA PRO A 170 12.83 21.78 -6.38
C PRO A 170 12.19 20.69 -7.27
N VAL A 171 11.34 19.87 -6.66
CA VAL A 171 10.49 18.89 -7.33
C VAL A 171 9.05 19.24 -7.01
N GLN A 172 8.28 19.55 -8.04
CA GLN A 172 6.83 19.71 -7.95
C GLN A 172 6.19 18.33 -8.18
N VAL A 173 5.24 17.98 -7.32
CA VAL A 173 4.43 16.76 -7.47
C VAL A 173 3.00 17.15 -7.76
N SER A 174 2.48 16.66 -8.87
CA SER A 174 1.07 16.79 -9.22
C SER A 174 0.48 15.41 -9.46
N SER A 175 -0.84 15.27 -9.26
CA SER A 175 -1.56 14.05 -9.61
C SER A 175 -2.66 14.33 -10.62
N ARG A 176 -3.00 13.32 -11.40
CA ARG A 176 -4.19 13.31 -12.25
C ARG A 176 -4.83 11.93 -12.27
N LEU A 177 -6.10 11.89 -12.58
CA LEU A 177 -6.90 10.68 -12.65
C LEU A 177 -7.41 10.47 -14.07
N ALA A 178 -7.44 9.20 -14.49
CA ALA A 178 -8.03 8.79 -15.76
C ALA A 178 -8.85 7.52 -15.55
N ALA A 179 -10.01 7.42 -16.18
CA ALA A 179 -10.78 6.18 -16.20
C ALA A 179 -10.11 5.15 -17.10
N THR A 180 -10.13 3.89 -16.69
CA THR A 180 -9.73 2.72 -17.48
C THR A 180 -10.92 1.81 -17.68
N ALA A 181 -10.79 0.73 -18.45
CA ALA A 181 -11.91 -0.20 -18.70
C ALA A 181 -12.52 -0.79 -17.41
N ASP A 182 -11.74 -0.93 -16.35
CA ASP A 182 -12.14 -1.60 -15.10
C ASP A 182 -11.65 -0.91 -13.82
N GLY A 183 -11.29 0.38 -13.91
CA GLY A 183 -10.77 1.11 -12.76
C GLY A 183 -10.43 2.56 -13.01
N ILE A 184 -9.65 3.11 -12.09
CA ILE A 184 -9.08 4.45 -12.16
C ILE A 184 -7.56 4.34 -12.17
N ARG A 185 -6.92 4.92 -13.17
CA ARG A 185 -5.49 5.16 -13.19
C ARG A 185 -5.17 6.46 -12.48
N TRP A 186 -4.29 6.40 -11.51
CA TRP A 186 -3.75 7.54 -10.78
C TRP A 186 -2.31 7.77 -11.22
N ASP A 187 -2.06 8.89 -11.89
CA ASP A 187 -0.75 9.30 -12.38
C ASP A 187 -0.15 10.34 -11.44
N TRP A 188 1.04 10.07 -10.90
CA TRP A 188 1.85 11.00 -10.14
C TRP A 188 2.94 11.56 -11.03
N LEU A 189 2.96 12.89 -11.22
CA LEU A 189 3.93 13.60 -12.04
C LEU A 189 4.93 14.29 -11.11
N TYR A 190 6.20 13.93 -11.21
CA TYR A 190 7.30 14.52 -10.45
C TYR A 190 8.12 15.39 -11.41
N ASP A 191 7.96 16.71 -11.33
CA ASP A 191 8.62 17.69 -12.19
C ASP A 191 9.81 18.29 -11.45
N GLN A 192 11.02 17.87 -11.79
CA GLN A 192 12.25 18.44 -11.26
C GLN A 192 12.63 19.67 -12.08
N LEU A 193 12.77 20.82 -11.41
CA LEU A 193 13.08 22.10 -12.03
C LEU A 193 14.56 22.44 -11.85
N PHE A 194 15.25 22.73 -12.94
CA PHE A 194 16.69 23.06 -12.95
C PHE A 194 16.91 24.57 -13.07
N PRO A 195 18.06 25.11 -12.55
CA PRO A 195 18.36 26.54 -12.63
C PRO A 195 18.49 27.09 -14.05
N ASP A 196 18.80 26.25 -15.03
CA ASP A 196 18.90 26.61 -16.44
C ASP A 196 17.55 26.65 -17.18
N GLY A 197 16.44 26.44 -16.45
CA GLY A 197 15.08 26.42 -16.98
C GLY A 197 14.62 25.07 -17.54
N ARG A 198 15.46 24.05 -17.53
CA ARG A 198 15.03 22.69 -17.89
C ARG A 198 14.09 22.14 -16.83
N MET A 199 13.17 21.29 -17.27
CA MET A 199 12.31 20.47 -16.43
C MET A 199 12.45 19.01 -16.84
N GLU A 200 12.69 18.14 -15.87
CA GLU A 200 12.66 16.69 -16.08
C GLU A 200 11.44 16.12 -15.36
N ARG A 201 10.57 15.44 -16.12
CA ARG A 201 9.36 14.80 -15.62
C ARG A 201 9.57 13.33 -15.43
N TYR A 202 9.22 12.85 -14.25
CA TYR A 202 9.07 11.44 -13.95
C TYR A 202 7.59 11.13 -13.68
N LEU A 203 7.09 10.01 -14.24
CA LEU A 203 5.72 9.55 -14.10
C LEU A 203 5.69 8.23 -13.33
N GLN A 204 4.88 8.18 -12.28
CA GLN A 204 4.51 6.96 -11.58
C GLN A 204 3.00 6.76 -11.71
N SER A 205 2.58 5.62 -12.23
CA SER A 205 1.16 5.29 -12.38
C SER A 205 0.75 4.12 -11.49
N THR A 206 -0.44 4.22 -10.94
CA THR A 206 -1.09 3.14 -10.19
C THR A 206 -2.52 3.01 -10.66
N GLU A 207 -3.01 1.80 -10.88
CA GLU A 207 -4.39 1.57 -11.29
C GLU A 207 -5.17 0.88 -10.18
N HIS A 208 -6.24 1.52 -9.71
CA HIS A 208 -7.16 0.98 -8.71
C HIS A 208 -8.39 0.40 -9.40
N LYS A 209 -8.63 -0.90 -9.20
CA LYS A 209 -9.72 -1.63 -9.85
C LYS A 209 -11.07 -1.33 -9.20
N LEU A 210 -12.12 -1.27 -10.02
CA LEU A 210 -13.49 -1.19 -9.53
C LEU A 210 -13.83 -2.49 -8.77
N CYS A 211 -14.11 -2.36 -7.48
CA CYS A 211 -14.49 -3.49 -6.65
C CYS A 211 -15.32 -3.00 -5.47
N SER A 212 -16.49 -3.59 -5.24
CA SER A 212 -17.32 -3.20 -4.10
C SER A 212 -16.89 -3.89 -2.80
N GLN A 213 -17.33 -3.33 -1.68
CA GLN A 213 -17.12 -3.92 -0.35
C GLN A 213 -17.63 -5.37 -0.28
N GLU A 214 -18.79 -5.66 -0.85
CA GLU A 214 -19.41 -6.98 -0.81
C GLU A 214 -18.57 -8.01 -1.57
N ILE A 215 -17.95 -7.62 -2.70
CA ILE A 215 -17.06 -8.50 -3.48
C ILE A 215 -15.83 -8.84 -2.62
N TYR A 216 -15.16 -7.86 -2.01
CA TYR A 216 -14.03 -8.12 -1.11
C TYR A 216 -14.40 -9.07 0.04
N GLN A 217 -15.57 -8.86 0.67
CA GLN A 217 -16.05 -9.75 1.73
C GLN A 217 -16.36 -11.17 1.23
N GLN A 218 -16.89 -11.31 -0.01
CA GLN A 218 -17.11 -12.63 -0.61
C GLN A 218 -15.79 -13.34 -0.89
N GLU A 219 -14.77 -12.62 -1.39
CA GLU A 219 -13.44 -13.17 -1.61
C GLU A 219 -12.82 -13.64 -0.29
N PHE A 220 -12.92 -12.87 0.78
CA PHE A 220 -12.48 -13.27 2.12
C PHE A 220 -13.15 -14.57 2.57
N ARG A 221 -14.48 -14.64 2.50
CA ARG A 221 -15.23 -15.87 2.88
C ARG A 221 -14.78 -17.09 2.09
N LYS A 222 -14.58 -16.94 0.77
CA LYS A 222 -14.10 -18.04 -0.08
C LYS A 222 -12.69 -18.51 0.29
N ALA A 223 -11.87 -17.63 0.83
CA ALA A 223 -10.52 -17.93 1.29
C ALA A 223 -10.46 -18.44 2.75
N GLY A 224 -11.60 -18.62 3.43
CA GLY A 224 -11.64 -19.07 4.82
C GLY A 224 -11.35 -17.97 5.85
N LEU A 225 -11.52 -16.69 5.44
CA LEU A 225 -11.44 -15.54 6.33
C LEU A 225 -12.84 -15.08 6.73
N LYS A 226 -13.05 -14.93 8.03
CA LYS A 226 -14.24 -14.26 8.56
C LYS A 226 -13.95 -12.77 8.67
N THR A 227 -14.75 -11.92 8.03
CA THR A 227 -14.67 -10.47 8.23
C THR A 227 -14.97 -10.14 9.69
N SER A 228 -14.03 -9.50 10.38
CA SER A 228 -14.15 -9.13 11.79
C SER A 228 -14.36 -7.65 12.01
N ALA A 229 -13.91 -6.80 11.07
CA ALA A 229 -14.18 -5.36 11.06
C ALA A 229 -14.16 -4.82 9.63
N ILE A 230 -14.92 -3.76 9.41
CA ILE A 230 -14.95 -2.96 8.21
C ILE A 230 -14.93 -1.50 8.67
N LEU A 231 -13.82 -0.81 8.40
CA LEU A 231 -13.59 0.53 8.94
C LEU A 231 -13.45 1.52 7.79
N GLY A 232 -13.86 2.76 8.06
CA GLY A 232 -13.84 3.86 7.11
C GLY A 232 -12.57 4.70 7.15
N ASP A 233 -11.85 4.65 8.27
CA ASP A 233 -10.64 5.42 8.49
C ASP A 233 -9.63 4.70 9.39
N PHE A 234 -8.47 5.32 9.62
CA PHE A 234 -7.42 4.79 10.47
C PHE A 234 -7.61 5.13 11.97
N GLU A 235 -8.64 5.86 12.35
CA GLU A 235 -9.08 6.10 13.72
C GLU A 235 -10.06 5.02 14.21
N GLY A 236 -10.66 4.27 13.27
CA GLY A 236 -11.51 3.12 13.57
C GLY A 236 -13.01 3.41 13.47
N ALA A 237 -13.41 4.46 12.75
CA ALA A 237 -14.81 4.72 12.43
C ALA A 237 -15.38 3.61 11.53
N ASP A 238 -16.69 3.36 11.66
CA ASP A 238 -17.37 2.44 10.75
C ASP A 238 -17.36 2.96 9.31
N PHE A 239 -17.27 2.05 8.35
CA PHE A 239 -17.24 2.40 6.94
C PHE A 239 -18.63 2.83 6.42
N ASP A 240 -18.64 3.94 5.67
CA ASP A 240 -19.79 4.44 4.92
C ASP A 240 -19.35 5.05 3.56
N GLU A 241 -20.30 5.65 2.82
CA GLU A 241 -20.03 6.23 1.50
C GLU A 241 -19.13 7.48 1.53
N ASP A 242 -19.10 8.20 2.66
CA ASP A 242 -18.30 9.41 2.86
C ASP A 242 -16.91 9.11 3.45
N SER A 243 -16.64 7.87 3.82
CA SER A 243 -15.38 7.45 4.41
C SER A 243 -14.19 7.67 3.47
N PRO A 244 -13.01 8.09 3.95
CA PRO A 244 -11.83 8.26 3.09
C PRO A 244 -11.28 6.94 2.54
N TYR A 245 -11.45 5.84 3.27
CA TYR A 245 -10.94 4.51 2.93
C TYR A 245 -11.99 3.44 3.17
N LEU A 246 -11.74 2.24 2.63
CA LEU A 246 -12.31 0.99 3.10
C LEU A 246 -11.17 0.15 3.66
N ILE A 247 -11.22 -0.14 4.96
CA ILE A 247 -10.25 -1.00 5.62
C ILE A 247 -10.93 -2.30 6.01
N LEU A 248 -10.44 -3.39 5.45
CA LEU A 248 -10.98 -4.74 5.64
C LEU A 248 -10.11 -5.52 6.61
N VAL A 249 -10.73 -6.05 7.66
CA VAL A 249 -10.07 -6.93 8.62
C VAL A 249 -10.69 -8.32 8.57
N GLY A 250 -9.91 -9.30 8.16
CA GLY A 250 -10.28 -10.71 8.14
C GLY A 250 -9.56 -11.51 9.23
N VAL A 251 -10.23 -12.48 9.82
CA VAL A 251 -9.65 -13.44 10.76
C VAL A 251 -9.68 -14.82 10.13
N LYS A 252 -8.56 -15.55 10.14
CA LYS A 252 -8.55 -16.95 9.73
C LYS A 252 -9.29 -17.79 10.75
N ASP A 253 -10.41 -18.37 10.36
CA ASP A 253 -11.32 -19.08 11.27
C ASP A 253 -11.36 -20.61 11.04
N MET A 254 -10.82 -21.07 9.89
CA MET A 254 -10.72 -22.49 9.52
C MET A 254 -9.32 -22.82 9.02
#